data_f1457b742dd28cb69af25778815a03ad
#
_entry.id   f1457b742dd28cb69af25778815a03ad
#
_cell.length_a   1.000
_cell.length_b   1.000
_cell.length_c   1.000
_cell.angle_alpha   90.00
_cell.angle_beta   90.00
_cell.angle_gamma   90.00
#
_symmetry.space_group_name_H-M   'P 1'
#
loop_
_entity.id
_entity.type
_entity.pdbx_description
1 polymer ?
#
loop_
_entity_poly.entity_id
_entity_poly.type
_entity_poly.pdbx_seq_one_letter_code
_entity_poly.pdbx_strand_id
1 'polypeptide(L)'
;MITSDKQYHAAKEQMDMLKQSLNAPIKKDVPSIVANAARAQLKELITELNTSIEEYQDLIKNKKHVEIEIHSLEDLLAAPIRYRLANHMSVEVFGRKVGVSARQIARYEKEEYQNINASTLQKILKELHVHIDGKIV
;
A
#
# COMPACT_ATOMS: atom_id res chain seq x y z
N MET A 1 2.02 -2.25 0.11
CA MET A 1 1.38 -0.96 0.41
C MET A 1 1.88 -0.41 1.75
N ILE A 2 2.25 0.86 1.79
CA ILE A 2 2.71 1.51 3.02
C ILE A 2 1.47 2.02 3.78
N THR A 3 1.33 1.63 5.04
CA THR A 3 0.15 1.92 5.85
C THR A 3 0.45 2.66 7.16
N SER A 4 1.72 2.99 7.43
CA SER A 4 2.13 3.72 8.63
C SER A 4 3.40 4.54 8.40
N ASP A 5 3.63 5.53 9.25
CA ASP A 5 4.86 6.32 9.22
C ASP A 5 6.10 5.47 9.45
N LYS A 6 6.00 4.46 10.31
CA LYS A 6 7.10 3.52 10.57
C LYS A 6 7.47 2.76 9.30
N GLN A 7 6.48 2.24 8.57
CA GLN A 7 6.71 1.57 7.30
C GLN A 7 7.25 2.54 6.25
N TYR A 8 6.78 3.77 6.23
CA TYR A 8 7.26 4.81 5.32
C TYR A 8 8.73 5.13 5.54
N HIS A 9 9.16 5.32 6.78
CA HIS A 9 10.58 5.55 7.09
C HIS A 9 11.44 4.34 6.75
N ALA A 10 10.97 3.12 7.03
CA ALA A 10 11.66 1.89 6.65
C ALA A 10 11.79 1.77 5.13
N ALA A 11 10.76 2.13 4.38
CA ALA A 11 10.79 2.12 2.91
C ALA A 11 11.81 3.12 2.36
N LYS A 12 11.92 4.31 2.95
CA LYS A 12 12.92 5.30 2.54
C LYS A 12 14.34 4.82 2.79
N GLU A 13 14.60 4.20 3.94
CA GLU A 13 15.90 3.59 4.23
C GLU A 13 16.24 2.48 3.25
N GLN A 14 15.27 1.61 2.95
CA GLN A 14 15.43 0.55 1.97
C GLN A 14 15.72 1.11 0.58
N MET A 15 15.06 2.21 0.19
CA MET A 15 15.31 2.89 -1.07
C MET A 15 16.76 3.37 -1.17
N ASP A 16 17.27 3.98 -0.11
CA ASP A 16 18.67 4.44 -0.07
C ASP A 16 19.65 3.26 -0.22
N MET A 17 19.38 2.14 0.45
CA MET A 17 20.20 0.93 0.34
C MET A 17 20.16 0.35 -1.08
N LEU A 18 19.01 0.30 -1.73
CA LEU A 18 18.88 -0.18 -3.10
C LEU A 18 19.63 0.70 -4.09
N LYS A 19 19.55 2.02 -3.93
CA LYS A 19 20.31 2.99 -4.76
C LYS A 19 21.81 2.84 -4.58
N GLN A 20 22.27 2.65 -3.35
CA GLN A 20 23.68 2.40 -3.06
C GLN A 20 24.15 1.11 -3.74
N SER A 21 23.36 0.04 -3.68
CA SER A 21 23.66 -1.23 -4.35
C SER A 21 23.72 -1.07 -5.86
N LEU A 22 22.81 -0.28 -6.44
CA LEU A 22 22.80 0.00 -7.89
C LEU A 22 24.05 0.76 -8.35
N ASN A 23 24.57 1.67 -7.52
CA ASN A 23 25.74 2.50 -7.82
C ASN A 23 27.06 1.85 -7.37
N ALA A 24 27.01 0.69 -6.72
CA ALA A 24 28.22 -0.02 -6.30
C ALA A 24 29.01 -0.53 -7.50
N PRO A 25 30.36 -0.53 -7.43
CA PRO A 25 31.19 -1.05 -8.51
C PRO A 25 30.93 -2.55 -8.72
N ILE A 26 30.91 -2.97 -10.00
CA ILE A 26 30.76 -4.37 -10.37
C ILE A 26 32.09 -5.08 -10.08
N LYS A 27 32.04 -6.22 -9.40
CA LYS A 27 33.24 -7.07 -9.16
C LYS A 27 33.74 -7.62 -10.48
N LYS A 28 35.08 -7.63 -10.67
CA LYS A 28 35.74 -8.00 -11.93
C LYS A 28 35.49 -9.45 -12.39
N ASP A 29 35.17 -10.34 -11.46
CA ASP A 29 34.96 -11.79 -11.70
C ASP A 29 33.49 -12.17 -11.93
N VAL A 30 32.58 -11.19 -11.98
CA VAL A 30 31.16 -11.42 -12.26
C VAL A 30 30.91 -11.31 -13.77
N PRO A 31 30.32 -12.34 -14.42
CA PRO A 31 29.95 -12.24 -15.82
C PRO A 31 29.01 -11.06 -16.08
N SER A 32 29.19 -10.37 -17.20
CA SER A 32 28.39 -9.19 -17.55
C SER A 32 26.88 -9.48 -17.64
N ILE A 33 26.50 -10.67 -18.07
CA ILE A 33 25.08 -11.11 -18.11
C ILE A 33 24.48 -11.13 -16.71
N VAL A 34 25.21 -11.67 -15.73
CA VAL A 34 24.77 -11.73 -14.33
C VAL A 34 24.69 -10.35 -13.72
N ALA A 35 25.69 -9.49 -13.96
CA ALA A 35 25.71 -8.12 -13.48
C ALA A 35 24.56 -7.30 -14.04
N ASN A 36 24.26 -7.44 -15.33
CA ASN A 36 23.17 -6.74 -15.99
C ASN A 36 21.79 -7.20 -15.47
N ALA A 37 21.62 -8.51 -15.26
CA ALA A 37 20.38 -9.07 -14.69
C ALA A 37 20.15 -8.56 -13.25
N ALA A 38 21.20 -8.53 -12.42
CA ALA A 38 21.12 -8.02 -11.07
C ALA A 38 20.77 -6.53 -11.04
N ARG A 39 21.35 -5.73 -11.94
CA ARG A 39 21.03 -4.30 -12.07
C ARG A 39 19.59 -4.07 -12.52
N ALA A 40 19.11 -4.86 -13.47
CA ALA A 40 17.72 -4.77 -13.94
C ALA A 40 16.74 -5.08 -12.79
N GLN A 41 17.03 -6.09 -11.99
CA GLN A 41 16.22 -6.43 -10.82
C GLN A 41 16.23 -5.32 -9.76
N LEU A 42 17.37 -4.71 -9.49
CA LEU A 42 17.47 -3.57 -8.57
C LEU A 42 16.64 -2.37 -9.05
N LYS A 43 16.70 -2.06 -10.34
CA LYS A 43 15.91 -0.97 -10.93
C LYS A 43 14.42 -1.23 -10.80
N GLU A 44 13.98 -2.46 -11.02
CA GLU A 44 12.58 -2.86 -10.86
C GLU A 44 12.12 -2.69 -9.41
N LEU A 45 12.90 -3.17 -8.43
CA LEU A 45 12.61 -3.01 -7.01
C LEU A 45 12.56 -1.54 -6.60
N ILE A 46 13.45 -0.72 -7.10
CA ILE A 46 13.46 0.74 -6.85
C ILE A 46 12.20 1.38 -7.39
N THR A 47 11.78 1.02 -8.61
CA THR A 47 10.57 1.55 -9.23
C THR A 47 9.31 1.17 -8.42
N GLU A 48 9.18 -0.09 -8.03
CA GLU A 48 8.05 -0.58 -7.22
C GLU A 48 7.99 0.12 -5.86
N LEU A 49 9.12 0.23 -5.18
CA LEU A 49 9.21 0.88 -3.88
C LEU A 49 8.91 2.38 -3.98
N ASN A 50 9.41 3.03 -5.02
CA ASN A 50 9.14 4.45 -5.26
C ASN A 50 7.65 4.71 -5.50
N THR A 51 6.97 3.84 -6.24
CA THR A 51 5.52 3.93 -6.45
C THR A 51 4.77 3.85 -5.11
N SER A 52 5.13 2.89 -4.25
CA SER A 52 4.52 2.75 -2.92
C SER A 52 4.76 3.98 -2.04
N ILE A 53 5.96 4.55 -2.08
CA ILE A 53 6.31 5.76 -1.32
C ILE A 53 5.48 6.95 -1.82
N GLU A 54 5.37 7.15 -3.12
CA GLU A 54 4.60 8.24 -3.71
C GLU A 54 3.10 8.12 -3.39
N GLU A 55 2.54 6.92 -3.49
CA GLU A 55 1.14 6.67 -3.14
C GLU A 55 0.85 7.04 -1.68
N TYR A 56 1.73 6.65 -0.76
CA TYR A 56 1.58 7.01 0.65
C TYR A 56 1.67 8.52 0.87
N GLN A 57 2.65 9.18 0.25
CA GLN A 57 2.82 10.62 0.34
C GLN A 57 1.59 11.37 -0.19
N ASP A 58 1.04 10.95 -1.30
CA ASP A 58 -0.13 11.57 -1.90
C ASP A 58 -1.36 11.44 -1.01
N LEU A 59 -1.54 10.28 -0.38
CA LEU A 59 -2.65 10.05 0.53
C LEU A 59 -2.57 10.93 1.78
N ILE A 60 -1.39 11.09 2.38
CA ILE A 60 -1.23 11.86 3.61
C ILE A 60 -1.15 13.37 3.40
N LYS A 61 -0.75 13.83 2.21
CA LYS A 61 -0.66 15.27 1.89
C LYS A 61 -2.01 15.91 1.64
N ASN A 62 -2.99 15.15 1.21
CA ASN A 62 -4.30 15.67 0.88
C ASN A 62 -5.08 16.05 2.13
N LYS A 63 -5.26 17.35 2.35
CA LYS A 63 -6.06 17.91 3.45
C LYS A 63 -7.55 18.03 3.09
N LYS A 64 -7.91 17.78 1.83
CA LYS A 64 -9.28 17.87 1.32
C LYS A 64 -9.84 16.47 1.11
N HIS A 65 -11.16 16.41 0.99
CA HIS A 65 -11.89 15.18 0.67
C HIS A 65 -11.25 14.50 -0.54
N VAL A 66 -10.69 13.31 -0.30
CA VAL A 66 -10.05 12.53 -1.36
C VAL A 66 -11.09 11.56 -1.90
N GLU A 67 -11.38 11.65 -3.18
CA GLU A 67 -12.14 10.61 -3.86
C GLU A 67 -11.24 9.39 -4.06
N ILE A 68 -11.70 8.25 -3.57
CA ILE A 68 -11.03 6.98 -3.77
C ILE A 68 -11.78 6.24 -4.86
N GLU A 69 -11.16 6.14 -6.03
CA GLU A 69 -11.74 5.45 -7.16
C GLU A 69 -11.62 3.93 -7.02
N ILE A 70 -12.70 3.24 -7.38
CA ILE A 70 -12.77 1.77 -7.30
C ILE A 70 -13.15 1.24 -8.68
N HIS A 71 -12.20 0.64 -9.38
CA HIS A 71 -12.39 0.09 -10.71
C HIS A 71 -12.22 -1.44 -10.77
N SER A 72 -11.74 -2.04 -9.69
CA SER A 72 -11.44 -3.47 -9.60
C SER A 72 -11.66 -3.98 -8.19
N LEU A 73 -11.64 -5.30 -8.02
CA LEU A 73 -11.65 -5.91 -6.70
C LEU A 73 -10.43 -5.50 -5.87
N GLU A 74 -9.27 -5.37 -6.51
CA GLU A 74 -8.05 -4.91 -5.85
C GLU A 74 -8.21 -3.51 -5.28
N ASP A 75 -8.79 -2.60 -6.04
CA ASP A 75 -9.10 -1.25 -5.58
C ASP A 75 -10.08 -1.27 -4.42
N LEU A 76 -11.08 -2.12 -4.47
CA LEU A 76 -12.08 -2.27 -3.42
C LEU A 76 -11.44 -2.74 -2.10
N LEU A 77 -10.54 -3.72 -2.17
CA LEU A 77 -9.84 -4.23 -0.99
C LEU A 77 -8.83 -3.24 -0.43
N ALA A 78 -8.27 -2.37 -1.27
CA ALA A 78 -7.37 -1.30 -0.84
C ALA A 78 -8.12 -0.07 -0.29
N ALA A 79 -9.39 0.11 -0.63
CA ALA A 79 -10.17 1.29 -0.29
C ALA A 79 -10.23 1.59 1.22
N PRO A 80 -10.44 0.61 2.11
CA PRO A 80 -10.45 0.90 3.55
C PRO A 80 -9.12 1.47 4.07
N ILE A 81 -8.00 0.95 3.60
CA ILE A 81 -6.66 1.44 3.98
C ILE A 81 -6.47 2.86 3.46
N ARG A 82 -6.77 3.10 2.19
CA ARG A 82 -6.65 4.44 1.56
C ARG A 82 -7.53 5.46 2.26
N TYR A 83 -8.76 5.09 2.59
CA TYR A 83 -9.67 5.95 3.33
C TYR A 83 -9.10 6.32 4.71
N ARG A 84 -8.59 5.33 5.44
CA ARG A 84 -8.01 5.56 6.76
C ARG A 84 -6.81 6.52 6.69
N LEU A 85 -5.90 6.27 5.76
CA LEU A 85 -4.70 7.11 5.57
C LEU A 85 -5.07 8.53 5.12
N ALA A 86 -5.96 8.67 4.15
CA ALA A 86 -6.38 9.97 3.64
C ALA A 86 -7.06 10.84 4.70
N ASN A 87 -7.74 10.22 5.67
CA ASN A 87 -8.40 10.91 6.76
C ASN A 87 -7.56 10.99 8.04
N HIS A 88 -6.28 10.61 7.98
CA HIS A 88 -5.34 10.63 9.10
C HIS A 88 -5.84 9.89 10.34
N MET A 89 -6.56 8.80 10.12
CA MET A 89 -7.09 7.97 11.21
C MET A 89 -6.09 6.92 11.66
N SER A 90 -6.01 6.69 12.98
CA SER A 90 -5.36 5.49 13.51
C SER A 90 -6.24 4.27 13.25
N VAL A 91 -5.67 3.06 13.42
CA VAL A 91 -6.46 1.82 13.30
C VAL A 91 -7.55 1.76 14.38
N GLU A 92 -7.32 2.35 15.54
CA GLU A 92 -8.27 2.43 16.64
C GLU A 92 -9.47 3.32 16.27
N VAL A 93 -9.21 4.50 15.74
CA VAL A 93 -10.26 5.43 15.30
C VAL A 93 -11.06 4.84 14.14
N PHE A 94 -10.37 4.28 13.16
CA PHE A 94 -11.03 3.62 12.01
C PHE A 94 -11.88 2.44 12.46
N GLY A 95 -11.35 1.61 13.35
CA GLY A 95 -12.09 0.46 13.90
C GLY A 95 -13.38 0.87 14.59
N ARG A 96 -13.35 1.92 15.39
CA ARG A 96 -14.56 2.47 16.01
C ARG A 96 -15.57 2.98 14.97
N LYS A 97 -15.08 3.62 13.91
CA LYS A 97 -15.95 4.11 12.84
C LYS A 97 -16.70 2.98 12.14
N VAL A 98 -16.02 1.90 11.82
CA VAL A 98 -16.61 0.78 11.06
C VAL A 98 -17.13 -0.36 11.95
N GLY A 99 -16.99 -0.25 13.28
CA GLY A 99 -17.48 -1.25 14.22
C GLY A 99 -16.68 -2.56 14.24
N VAL A 100 -15.37 -2.48 13.99
CA VAL A 100 -14.43 -3.61 14.01
C VAL A 100 -13.29 -3.27 14.97
N SER A 101 -12.80 -4.25 15.73
CA SER A 101 -11.71 -3.99 16.69
C SER A 101 -10.44 -3.54 15.98
N ALA A 102 -9.64 -2.70 16.64
CA ALA A 102 -8.37 -2.22 16.12
C ALA A 102 -7.42 -3.38 15.77
N ARG A 103 -7.42 -4.44 16.59
CA ARG A 103 -6.63 -5.64 16.37
C ARG A 103 -7.01 -6.33 15.05
N GLN A 104 -8.31 -6.43 14.77
CA GLN A 104 -8.79 -7.02 13.52
C GLN A 104 -8.47 -6.13 12.32
N ILE A 105 -8.62 -4.81 12.45
CA ILE A 105 -8.24 -3.87 11.39
C ILE A 105 -6.74 -4.02 11.07
N ALA A 106 -5.89 -4.04 12.09
CA ALA A 106 -4.44 -4.22 11.88
C ALA A 106 -4.13 -5.54 11.16
N ARG A 107 -4.83 -6.62 11.51
CA ARG A 107 -4.67 -7.92 10.83
C ARG A 107 -5.12 -7.85 9.38
N TYR A 108 -6.28 -7.25 9.11
CA TYR A 108 -6.79 -7.11 7.74
C TYR A 108 -5.83 -6.27 6.89
N GLU A 109 -5.31 -5.18 7.41
CA GLU A 109 -4.35 -4.35 6.69
C GLU A 109 -3.05 -5.08 6.38
N LYS A 110 -2.55 -5.87 7.31
CA LYS A 110 -1.35 -6.70 7.09
C LYS A 110 -1.54 -7.67 5.93
N GLU A 111 -2.75 -8.20 5.77
CA GLU A 111 -3.13 -9.13 4.71
C GLU A 111 -3.71 -8.42 3.49
N GLU A 112 -3.69 -7.09 3.45
CA GLU A 112 -4.27 -6.26 2.39
C GLU A 112 -5.75 -6.61 2.13
N TYR A 113 -6.48 -6.95 3.20
CA TYR A 113 -7.89 -7.36 3.17
C TYR A 113 -8.17 -8.61 2.33
N GLN A 114 -7.15 -9.37 1.94
CA GLN A 114 -7.32 -10.56 1.08
C GLN A 114 -8.11 -11.68 1.74
N ASN A 115 -8.04 -11.81 3.07
CA ASN A 115 -8.66 -12.90 3.82
C ASN A 115 -9.87 -12.45 4.65
N ILE A 116 -10.38 -11.25 4.41
CA ILE A 116 -11.59 -10.78 5.07
C ILE A 116 -12.82 -11.54 4.55
N ASN A 117 -13.74 -11.91 5.44
CA ASN A 117 -14.98 -12.52 5.00
C ASN A 117 -15.93 -11.46 4.40
N ALA A 118 -16.82 -11.92 3.52
CA ALA A 118 -17.71 -11.03 2.78
C ALA A 118 -18.64 -10.21 3.69
N SER A 119 -19.16 -10.79 4.76
CA SER A 119 -20.08 -10.10 5.66
C SER A 119 -19.40 -8.95 6.42
N THR A 120 -18.15 -9.16 6.88
CA THR A 120 -17.38 -8.10 7.54
C THR A 120 -16.99 -6.99 6.55
N LEU A 121 -16.57 -7.37 5.35
CA LEU A 121 -16.28 -6.41 4.29
C LEU A 121 -17.51 -5.55 3.93
N GLN A 122 -18.67 -6.17 3.77
CA GLN A 122 -19.93 -5.45 3.52
C GLN A 122 -20.22 -4.44 4.62
N LYS A 123 -20.04 -4.82 5.89
CA LYS A 123 -20.21 -3.93 7.03
C LYS A 123 -19.30 -2.70 6.95
N ILE A 124 -18.03 -2.92 6.66
CA ILE A 124 -17.03 -1.85 6.52
C ILE A 124 -17.42 -0.92 5.37
N LEU A 125 -17.73 -1.47 4.20
CA LEU A 125 -18.09 -0.70 3.01
C LEU A 125 -19.37 0.11 3.23
N LYS A 126 -20.33 -0.44 3.94
CA LYS A 126 -21.57 0.27 4.29
C LYS A 126 -21.28 1.48 5.18
N GLU A 127 -20.45 1.32 6.20
CA GLU A 127 -20.06 2.41 7.10
C GLU A 127 -19.26 3.50 6.40
N LEU A 128 -18.52 3.14 5.34
CA LEU A 128 -17.76 4.09 4.51
C LEU A 128 -18.59 4.70 3.39
N HIS A 129 -19.86 4.31 3.26
CA HIS A 129 -20.77 4.76 2.20
C HIS A 129 -20.22 4.49 0.78
N VAL A 130 -19.62 3.32 0.59
CA VAL A 130 -19.08 2.92 -0.72
C VAL A 130 -20.22 2.56 -1.67
N HIS A 131 -20.22 3.18 -2.83
CA HIS A 131 -21.12 2.84 -3.94
C HIS A 131 -20.38 2.01 -4.99
N ILE A 132 -20.94 0.84 -5.31
CA ILE A 132 -20.42 -0.02 -6.36
C ILE A 132 -21.53 -0.27 -7.36
N ASP A 133 -21.26 0.03 -8.62
CA ASP A 133 -22.18 -0.22 -9.72
C ASP A 133 -21.44 -1.03 -10.80
N GLY A 134 -22.09 -2.06 -11.30
CA GLY A 134 -21.50 -2.92 -12.28
C GLY A 134 -22.51 -3.92 -12.83
N LYS A 135 -22.09 -4.67 -13.85
CA LYS A 135 -22.93 -5.69 -14.46
C LYS A 135 -22.09 -6.81 -15.02
N ILE A 136 -22.70 -8.00 -15.05
CA ILE A 136 -22.13 -9.13 -15.78
C ILE A 136 -22.58 -9.00 -17.24
N VAL A 137 -21.60 -9.05 -18.12
CA VAL A 137 -21.85 -8.86 -19.55
C VAL A 137 -21.89 -10.22 -20.25
#